data_d748f40f0787b5398b8aeb4031677d5c
#
_entry.id   d748f40f0787b5398b8aeb4031677d5c
#
_cell.length_a   1.000
_cell.length_b   1.000
_cell.length_c   1.000
_cell.angle_alpha   90.00
_cell.angle_beta   90.00
_cell.angle_gamma   90.00
#
_symmetry.space_group_name_H-M   'P 1'
#
loop_
_entity.id
_entity.type
_entity.pdbx_description
1 polymer ?
#
loop_
_entity_poly.entity_id
_entity_poly.type
_entity_poly.pdbx_seq_one_letter_code
_entity_poly.pdbx_strand_id
1 'polypeptide(L)'
;MMKTKKGKTKIKLKKLLLFLLMVVLAIALLVFGTEKIVQFATGRMHADEAKPTYYLFIGEDETAGSEADAMLLLAENDKKKEMTFISIPPNTKVVRQEKTNLLLKDTFKEGGAEETKSAVENLLHIRIDKYAVVNYADFRENVSKAGPLSLYVEKYMEHLDRDGSFDIGLNQGYQSLGGEEALGYVRYVDKEDGEIGRIQRQERFLKILLSHLQSRMALRNWLTVRYGFRAVESDITPSEAASLAYRLTGYPPEGCKFIIFPGEMQTIGKVRTWVVNPVEAQKVLSLTME
;
A
#
# COMPACT_ATOMS: atom_id res chain seq x y z
N MET A 1 72.80 -18.95 -4.23
CA MET A 1 71.89 -19.47 -3.18
C MET A 1 70.94 -18.37 -2.77
N MET A 2 69.78 -18.34 -3.40
CA MET A 2 68.71 -17.31 -3.16
C MET A 2 67.73 -17.85 -2.13
N LYS A 3 67.63 -17.20 -0.97
CA LYS A 3 66.59 -17.46 0.05
C LYS A 3 65.34 -16.65 -0.29
N THR A 4 64.27 -17.33 -0.68
CA THR A 4 62.96 -16.75 -0.97
C THR A 4 62.26 -16.34 0.32
N LYS A 5 61.93 -15.06 0.45
CA LYS A 5 61.05 -14.48 1.50
C LYS A 5 59.59 -14.89 1.26
N LYS A 6 59.12 -15.98 1.86
CA LYS A 6 57.71 -16.32 2.00
C LYS A 6 57.24 -16.01 3.43
N GLY A 7 56.69 -14.83 3.68
CA GLY A 7 56.21 -14.53 5.04
C GLY A 7 55.31 -13.30 5.21
N LYS A 8 55.22 -12.41 4.20
CA LYS A 8 54.56 -11.12 4.39
C LYS A 8 53.07 -11.02 3.90
N THR A 9 52.58 -12.00 3.14
CA THR A 9 51.26 -11.91 2.53
C THR A 9 50.11 -12.33 3.46
N LYS A 10 50.30 -13.29 4.35
CA LYS A 10 49.27 -13.79 5.28
C LYS A 10 48.86 -12.77 6.35
N ILE A 11 49.76 -11.93 6.82
CA ILE A 11 49.47 -10.91 7.84
C ILE A 11 48.65 -9.74 7.26
N LYS A 12 48.89 -9.40 5.99
CA LYS A 12 48.11 -8.35 5.30
C LYS A 12 46.66 -8.78 5.02
N LEU A 13 46.45 -10.06 4.66
CA LEU A 13 45.09 -10.60 4.40
C LEU A 13 44.25 -10.65 5.68
N LYS A 14 44.81 -11.07 6.82
CA LYS A 14 44.12 -11.05 8.12
C LYS A 14 43.73 -9.63 8.55
N LYS A 15 44.65 -8.66 8.35
CA LYS A 15 44.37 -7.25 8.66
C LYS A 15 43.30 -6.66 7.74
N LEU A 16 43.30 -7.03 6.46
CA LEU A 16 42.27 -6.63 5.50
C LEU A 16 40.91 -7.24 5.84
N LEU A 17 40.87 -8.52 6.22
CA LEU A 17 39.66 -9.21 6.65
C LEU A 17 39.07 -8.60 7.94
N LEU A 18 39.96 -8.27 8.91
CA LEU A 18 39.56 -7.59 10.15
C LEU A 18 39.03 -6.17 9.89
N PHE A 19 39.65 -5.44 8.97
CA PHE A 19 39.17 -4.12 8.54
C PHE A 19 37.79 -4.20 7.84
N LEU A 20 37.63 -5.15 6.93
CA LEU A 20 36.33 -5.42 6.27
C LEU A 20 35.25 -5.82 7.29
N LEU A 21 35.60 -6.66 8.26
CA LEU A 21 34.66 -7.03 9.33
C LEU A 21 34.27 -5.80 10.19
N MET A 22 35.22 -4.93 10.52
CA MET A 22 34.93 -3.69 11.26
C MET A 22 34.07 -2.73 10.46
N VAL A 23 34.30 -2.62 9.15
CA VAL A 23 33.44 -1.78 8.25
C VAL A 23 32.03 -2.35 8.17
N VAL A 24 31.87 -3.66 8.02
CA VAL A 24 30.56 -4.33 8.03
C VAL A 24 29.86 -4.14 9.38
N LEU A 25 30.58 -4.25 10.49
CA LEU A 25 30.04 -4.02 11.84
C LEU A 25 29.65 -2.55 12.05
N ALA A 26 30.46 -1.60 11.55
CA ALA A 26 30.16 -0.17 11.61
C ALA A 26 28.94 0.19 10.75
N ILE A 27 28.80 -0.42 9.56
CA ILE A 27 27.62 -0.26 8.71
C ILE A 27 26.38 -0.88 9.38
N ALA A 28 26.53 -2.06 9.99
CA ALA A 28 25.45 -2.69 10.75
C ALA A 28 25.04 -1.83 11.97
N LEU A 29 25.98 -1.29 12.73
CA LEU A 29 25.72 -0.37 13.85
C LEU A 29 25.09 0.94 13.38
N LEU A 30 25.48 1.49 12.23
CA LEU A 30 24.85 2.66 11.62
C LEU A 30 23.42 2.36 11.20
N VAL A 31 23.16 1.21 10.58
CA VAL A 31 21.81 0.81 10.14
C VAL A 31 20.92 0.53 11.36
N PHE A 32 21.36 -0.28 12.32
CA PHE A 32 20.60 -0.57 13.56
C PHE A 32 20.55 0.62 14.53
N GLY A 33 21.58 1.46 14.55
CA GLY A 33 21.63 2.65 15.41
C GLY A 33 20.67 3.74 14.92
N THR A 34 20.56 3.95 13.60
CA THR A 34 19.63 4.91 13.03
C THR A 34 18.16 4.47 13.20
N GLU A 35 17.86 3.17 13.09
CA GLU A 35 16.52 2.64 13.39
C GLU A 35 16.13 2.90 14.85
N LYS A 36 17.02 2.64 15.81
CA LYS A 36 16.77 2.91 17.24
C LYS A 36 16.63 4.41 17.53
N ILE A 37 17.41 5.25 16.88
CA ILE A 37 17.33 6.71 17.04
C ILE A 37 16.03 7.25 16.42
N VAL A 38 15.64 6.76 15.24
CA VAL A 38 14.38 7.13 14.59
C VAL A 38 13.20 6.64 15.41
N GLN A 39 13.20 5.40 15.90
CA GLN A 39 12.16 4.88 16.79
C GLN A 39 12.09 5.68 18.11
N PHE A 40 13.24 6.08 18.67
CA PHE A 40 13.27 6.89 19.87
C PHE A 40 12.78 8.33 19.63
N ALA A 41 13.13 8.93 18.50
CA ALA A 41 12.69 10.28 18.12
C ALA A 41 11.18 10.30 17.74
N THR A 42 10.72 9.31 16.97
CA THR A 42 9.30 9.18 16.60
C THR A 42 8.44 8.68 17.76
N GLY A 43 8.93 7.77 18.60
CA GLY A 43 8.22 7.28 19.78
C GLY A 43 8.03 8.33 20.88
N ARG A 44 8.90 9.34 20.98
CA ARG A 44 8.71 10.45 21.92
C ARG A 44 7.67 11.47 21.46
N MET A 45 7.43 11.60 20.15
CA MET A 45 6.41 12.53 19.64
C MET A 45 4.98 11.97 19.74
N HIS A 46 4.82 10.67 20.02
CA HIS A 46 3.51 9.97 20.11
C HIS A 46 3.28 9.33 21.49
N ALA A 47 3.80 9.92 22.57
CA ALA A 47 3.76 9.33 23.91
C ALA A 47 2.40 9.40 24.59
N ASP A 48 1.37 10.00 23.98
CA ASP A 48 0.01 10.06 24.53
C ASP A 48 -0.99 9.32 23.63
N GLU A 49 -1.58 8.28 24.23
CA GLU A 49 -2.64 7.39 23.73
C GLU A 49 -2.26 6.44 22.56
N ALA A 50 -2.74 5.20 22.67
CA ALA A 50 -2.57 4.14 21.64
C ALA A 50 -3.47 4.39 20.42
N LYS A 51 -3.51 5.63 19.89
CA LYS A 51 -4.30 5.98 18.71
C LYS A 51 -3.62 5.43 17.46
N PRO A 52 -4.38 4.90 16.50
CA PRO A 52 -3.85 4.49 15.22
C PRO A 52 -3.38 5.71 14.41
N THR A 53 -2.37 5.48 13.57
CA THR A 53 -1.97 6.43 12.51
C THR A 53 -2.73 6.04 11.25
N TYR A 54 -3.38 7.02 10.62
CA TYR A 54 -4.18 6.81 9.42
C TYR A 54 -3.43 7.23 8.16
N TYR A 55 -3.34 6.30 7.19
CA TYR A 55 -2.75 6.52 5.87
C TYR A 55 -3.82 6.30 4.81
N LEU A 56 -4.02 7.27 3.90
CA LEU A 56 -4.92 7.13 2.77
C LEU A 56 -4.12 6.84 1.50
N PHE A 57 -4.38 5.70 0.87
CA PHE A 57 -3.84 5.36 -0.45
C PHE A 57 -4.94 5.54 -1.49
N ILE A 58 -4.65 6.32 -2.52
CA ILE A 58 -5.56 6.64 -3.62
C ILE A 58 -5.00 6.03 -4.89
N GLY A 59 -5.74 5.15 -5.55
CA GLY A 59 -5.44 4.64 -6.88
C GLY A 59 -5.98 5.61 -7.92
N GLU A 60 -5.12 6.14 -8.78
CA GLU A 60 -5.49 7.06 -9.84
C GLU A 60 -5.60 6.35 -11.18
N ASP A 61 -6.75 6.52 -11.86
CA ASP A 61 -6.94 6.17 -13.26
C ASP A 61 -6.69 7.40 -14.14
N GLU A 62 -5.46 7.51 -14.67
CA GLU A 62 -5.07 8.57 -15.59
C GLU A 62 -5.81 8.48 -16.93
N THR A 63 -6.30 7.29 -17.32
CA THR A 63 -7.00 7.06 -18.58
C THR A 63 -8.44 7.57 -18.57
N ALA A 64 -9.05 7.64 -17.39
CA ALA A 64 -10.40 8.17 -17.18
C ALA A 64 -10.44 9.68 -16.87
N GLY A 65 -9.33 10.39 -17.09
CA GLY A 65 -9.21 11.82 -16.81
C GLY A 65 -8.90 12.13 -15.36
N SER A 66 -8.00 11.37 -14.77
CA SER A 66 -7.52 11.49 -13.39
C SER A 66 -8.64 11.34 -12.36
N GLU A 67 -9.35 10.20 -12.41
CA GLU A 67 -10.33 9.80 -11.41
C GLU A 67 -9.69 8.89 -10.36
N ALA A 68 -10.12 8.99 -9.11
CA ALA A 68 -9.75 8.01 -8.10
C ALA A 68 -10.60 6.75 -8.24
N ASP A 69 -10.02 5.65 -8.68
CA ASP A 69 -10.72 4.38 -8.89
C ASP A 69 -10.51 3.36 -7.77
N ALA A 70 -9.60 3.63 -6.84
CA ALA A 70 -9.38 2.83 -5.64
C ALA A 70 -9.06 3.72 -4.44
N MET A 71 -9.60 3.41 -3.28
CA MET A 71 -9.29 4.10 -2.03
C MET A 71 -9.15 3.10 -0.89
N LEU A 72 -7.99 3.13 -0.26
CA LEU A 72 -7.63 2.26 0.85
C LEU A 72 -7.17 3.09 2.03
N LEU A 73 -7.90 3.03 3.12
CA LEU A 73 -7.49 3.62 4.39
C LEU A 73 -6.79 2.53 5.23
N LEU A 74 -5.56 2.78 5.61
CA LEU A 74 -4.81 1.95 6.55
C LEU A 74 -4.83 2.63 7.92
N ALA A 75 -5.36 1.94 8.91
CA ALA A 75 -5.23 2.28 10.34
C ALA A 75 -4.11 1.40 10.93
N GLU A 76 -2.98 1.99 11.28
CA GLU A 76 -1.82 1.30 11.85
C GLU A 76 -1.72 1.59 13.36
N ASN A 77 -1.70 0.55 14.19
CA ASN A 77 -1.37 0.63 15.60
C ASN A 77 -0.03 -0.08 15.86
N ASP A 78 1.08 0.67 15.80
CA ASP A 78 2.42 0.09 15.98
C ASP A 78 2.65 -0.48 17.39
N LYS A 79 2.00 0.04 18.41
CA LYS A 79 2.11 -0.48 19.80
C LYS A 79 1.47 -1.86 19.93
N LYS A 80 0.31 -2.07 19.30
CA LYS A 80 -0.41 -3.36 19.31
C LYS A 80 0.09 -4.31 18.23
N LYS A 81 0.87 -3.84 17.26
CA LYS A 81 1.27 -4.58 16.06
C LYS A 81 0.05 -5.01 15.23
N GLU A 82 -0.92 -4.12 15.14
CA GLU A 82 -2.15 -4.31 14.39
C GLU A 82 -2.25 -3.31 13.25
N MET A 83 -2.87 -3.76 12.17
CA MET A 83 -3.22 -2.96 11.01
C MET A 83 -4.59 -3.34 10.48
N THR A 84 -5.38 -2.34 10.17
CA THR A 84 -6.69 -2.54 9.54
C THR A 84 -6.70 -1.82 8.21
N PHE A 85 -6.90 -2.58 7.15
CA PHE A 85 -7.07 -2.08 5.78
C PHE A 85 -8.57 -1.92 5.52
N ILE A 86 -9.02 -0.70 5.30
CA ILE A 86 -10.42 -0.35 5.04
C ILE A 86 -10.53 0.11 3.60
N SER A 87 -11.11 -0.73 2.76
CA SER A 87 -11.40 -0.41 1.36
C SER A 87 -12.66 0.45 1.27
N ILE A 88 -12.54 1.68 0.76
CA ILE A 88 -13.66 2.61 0.60
C ILE A 88 -14.07 2.59 -0.87
N PRO A 89 -15.32 2.16 -1.20
CA PRO A 89 -15.76 2.14 -2.58
C PRO A 89 -15.70 3.54 -3.22
N PRO A 90 -15.10 3.71 -4.42
CA PRO A 90 -14.97 5.02 -5.05
C PRO A 90 -16.31 5.71 -5.34
N ASN A 91 -17.35 4.90 -5.55
CA ASN A 91 -18.72 5.39 -5.75
C ASN A 91 -19.46 5.72 -4.44
N THR A 92 -18.73 5.87 -3.32
CA THR A 92 -19.32 6.28 -2.04
C THR A 92 -19.88 7.69 -2.15
N LYS A 93 -21.15 7.84 -1.72
CA LYS A 93 -21.82 9.13 -1.65
C LYS A 93 -21.17 10.00 -0.59
N VAL A 94 -20.76 11.19 -0.97
CA VAL A 94 -20.28 12.22 -0.06
C VAL A 94 -21.18 13.46 -0.12
N VAL A 95 -21.33 14.15 1.00
CA VAL A 95 -22.15 15.36 1.09
C VAL A 95 -21.21 16.55 1.20
N ARG A 96 -21.36 17.51 0.31
CA ARG A 96 -20.67 18.80 0.37
C ARG A 96 -21.70 19.92 0.39
N GLN A 97 -21.38 21.05 1.03
CA GLN A 97 -22.33 22.12 1.35
C GLN A 97 -23.23 22.60 0.18
N GLU A 98 -22.79 22.40 -1.07
CA GLU A 98 -23.53 22.85 -2.25
C GLU A 98 -23.84 21.72 -3.28
N LYS A 99 -23.28 20.51 -3.09
CA LYS A 99 -23.43 19.38 -4.03
C LYS A 99 -23.94 18.14 -3.31
N THR A 100 -25.19 17.80 -3.53
CA THR A 100 -25.88 16.69 -2.83
C THR A 100 -25.64 15.30 -3.43
N ASN A 101 -25.03 15.21 -4.61
CA ASN A 101 -24.84 13.94 -5.35
C ASN A 101 -23.39 13.73 -5.81
N LEU A 102 -22.41 14.16 -5.02
CA LEU A 102 -20.99 13.96 -5.30
C LEU A 102 -20.59 12.53 -4.88
N LEU A 103 -19.85 11.84 -5.75
CA LEU A 103 -19.21 10.59 -5.41
C LEU A 103 -17.78 10.86 -4.92
N LEU A 104 -17.28 10.00 -4.08
CA LEU A 104 -15.93 10.16 -3.52
C LEU A 104 -14.85 10.20 -4.61
N LYS A 105 -14.98 9.42 -5.68
CA LYS A 105 -14.06 9.44 -6.83
C LYS A 105 -13.99 10.80 -7.54
N ASP A 106 -15.11 11.56 -7.55
CA ASP A 106 -15.19 12.85 -8.23
C ASP A 106 -14.39 13.93 -7.50
N THR A 107 -14.15 13.76 -6.19
CA THR A 107 -13.37 14.70 -5.38
C THR A 107 -11.92 14.80 -5.84
N PHE A 108 -11.35 13.69 -6.32
CA PHE A 108 -9.99 13.68 -6.86
C PHE A 108 -9.87 14.53 -8.13
N LYS A 109 -10.85 14.42 -9.03
CA LYS A 109 -10.90 15.23 -10.25
C LYS A 109 -11.11 16.73 -9.97
N GLU A 110 -11.80 17.06 -8.87
CA GLU A 110 -12.08 18.45 -8.49
C GLU A 110 -10.90 19.13 -7.80
N GLY A 111 -10.16 18.44 -6.96
CA GLY A 111 -9.12 19.03 -6.12
C GLY A 111 -7.99 18.08 -5.72
N GLY A 112 -7.80 16.97 -6.46
CA GLY A 112 -6.70 16.05 -6.24
C GLY A 112 -6.75 15.31 -4.90
N ALA A 113 -5.58 14.90 -4.45
CA ALA A 113 -5.44 14.09 -3.24
C ALA A 113 -5.90 14.79 -1.96
N GLU A 114 -5.63 16.08 -1.81
CA GLU A 114 -6.02 16.85 -0.61
C GLU A 114 -7.54 16.98 -0.48
N GLU A 115 -8.24 17.19 -1.59
CA GLU A 115 -9.69 17.25 -1.58
C GLU A 115 -10.31 15.88 -1.27
N THR A 116 -9.76 14.82 -1.86
CA THR A 116 -10.19 13.44 -1.57
C THR A 116 -9.94 13.09 -0.11
N LYS A 117 -8.77 13.43 0.44
CA LYS A 117 -8.45 13.27 1.85
C LYS A 117 -9.45 13.98 2.74
N SER A 118 -9.74 15.27 2.46
CA SER A 118 -10.73 16.04 3.21
C SER A 118 -12.13 15.43 3.15
N ALA A 119 -12.53 14.88 1.99
CA ALA A 119 -13.82 14.22 1.84
C ALA A 119 -13.89 12.92 2.66
N VAL A 120 -12.81 12.13 2.71
CA VAL A 120 -12.72 10.92 3.55
C VAL A 120 -12.71 11.29 5.03
N GLU A 121 -11.95 12.30 5.45
CA GLU A 121 -11.94 12.79 6.82
C GLU A 121 -13.34 13.21 7.30
N ASN A 122 -14.06 13.95 6.46
CA ASN A 122 -15.44 14.37 6.76
C ASN A 122 -16.41 13.17 6.79
N LEU A 123 -16.25 12.19 5.88
CA LEU A 123 -17.09 10.99 5.82
C LEU A 123 -16.93 10.11 7.07
N LEU A 124 -15.69 9.98 7.55
CA LEU A 124 -15.33 9.07 8.63
C LEU A 124 -15.22 9.75 10.00
N HIS A 125 -15.24 11.07 10.04
CA HIS A 125 -15.00 11.87 11.25
C HIS A 125 -13.67 11.54 11.94
N ILE A 126 -12.63 11.29 11.14
CA ILE A 126 -11.25 11.05 11.59
C ILE A 126 -10.32 12.09 10.98
N ARG A 127 -9.09 12.15 11.50
CA ARG A 127 -7.99 12.87 10.86
C ARG A 127 -7.06 11.88 10.17
N ILE A 128 -6.78 12.10 8.90
CA ILE A 128 -5.82 11.31 8.13
C ILE A 128 -4.44 11.98 8.26
N ASP A 129 -3.46 11.22 8.75
CA ASP A 129 -2.12 11.73 9.02
C ASP A 129 -1.31 11.90 7.74
N LYS A 130 -1.47 10.96 6.80
CA LYS A 130 -0.68 10.89 5.58
C LYS A 130 -1.48 10.33 4.41
N TYR A 131 -1.07 10.71 3.18
CA TYR A 131 -1.63 10.12 1.97
C TYR A 131 -0.56 9.76 0.93
N ALA A 132 -0.94 8.92 -0.02
CA ALA A 132 -0.17 8.63 -1.23
C ALA A 132 -1.12 8.35 -2.41
N VAL A 133 -0.77 8.88 -3.58
CA VAL A 133 -1.45 8.62 -4.86
C VAL A 133 -0.61 7.63 -5.64
N VAL A 134 -1.20 6.54 -6.08
CA VAL A 134 -0.54 5.50 -6.87
C VAL A 134 -1.25 5.41 -8.21
N ASN A 135 -0.64 5.93 -9.26
CA ASN A 135 -1.13 5.78 -10.61
C ASN A 135 -0.79 4.40 -11.20
N TYR A 136 -1.32 4.09 -12.37
CA TYR A 136 -1.10 2.78 -13.01
C TYR A 136 0.35 2.51 -13.37
N ALA A 137 1.11 3.54 -13.76
CA ALA A 137 2.53 3.39 -14.07
C ALA A 137 3.35 3.04 -12.83
N ASP A 138 3.11 3.76 -11.74
CA ASP A 138 3.75 3.50 -10.44
C ASP A 138 3.39 2.11 -9.89
N PHE A 139 2.12 1.71 -10.00
CA PHE A 139 1.68 0.39 -9.57
C PHE A 139 2.44 -0.71 -10.32
N ARG A 140 2.47 -0.66 -11.67
CA ARG A 140 3.18 -1.64 -12.52
C ARG A 140 4.65 -1.73 -12.18
N GLU A 141 5.29 -0.58 -12.05
CA GLU A 141 6.72 -0.51 -11.76
C GLU A 141 7.04 -1.09 -10.37
N ASN A 142 6.28 -0.72 -9.36
CA ASN A 142 6.50 -1.19 -7.99
C ASN A 142 6.21 -2.68 -7.82
N VAL A 143 5.17 -3.22 -8.45
CA VAL A 143 4.90 -4.66 -8.47
C VAL A 143 6.00 -5.41 -9.21
N SER A 144 6.46 -4.91 -10.36
CA SER A 144 7.58 -5.51 -11.10
C SER A 144 8.86 -5.55 -10.27
N LYS A 145 9.18 -4.50 -9.51
CA LYS A 145 10.33 -4.45 -8.58
C LYS A 145 10.16 -5.42 -7.40
N ALA A 146 8.93 -5.56 -6.89
CA ALA A 146 8.63 -6.56 -5.87
C ALA A 146 8.82 -8.00 -6.38
N GLY A 147 8.72 -8.21 -7.69
CA GLY A 147 8.78 -9.50 -8.36
C GLY A 147 7.39 -10.10 -8.54
N PRO A 148 7.27 -11.09 -9.44
CA PRO A 148 5.97 -11.65 -9.79
C PRO A 148 5.29 -12.30 -8.59
N LEU A 149 3.97 -12.10 -8.49
CA LEU A 149 3.14 -12.60 -7.41
C LEU A 149 2.32 -13.80 -7.88
N SER A 150 2.46 -14.93 -7.18
CA SER A 150 1.67 -16.13 -7.48
C SER A 150 0.31 -16.04 -6.81
N LEU A 151 -0.75 -15.98 -7.60
CA LEU A 151 -2.13 -15.96 -7.12
C LEU A 151 -3.07 -16.78 -7.98
N TYR A 152 -4.22 -17.16 -7.42
CA TYR A 152 -5.28 -17.82 -8.13
C TYR A 152 -6.24 -16.81 -8.74
N VAL A 153 -6.32 -16.76 -10.07
CA VAL A 153 -7.31 -15.98 -10.82
C VAL A 153 -8.61 -16.79 -10.86
N GLU A 154 -9.66 -16.26 -10.26
CA GLU A 154 -10.90 -17.00 -9.98
C GLU A 154 -11.76 -17.28 -11.21
N LYS A 155 -11.62 -16.50 -12.26
CA LYS A 155 -12.35 -16.65 -13.54
C LYS A 155 -11.49 -16.11 -14.69
N TYR A 156 -11.89 -16.43 -15.93
CA TYR A 156 -11.34 -15.73 -17.09
C TYR A 156 -11.72 -14.26 -17.04
N MET A 157 -10.73 -13.37 -17.18
CA MET A 157 -10.91 -11.93 -17.15
C MET A 157 -10.47 -11.34 -18.47
N GLU A 158 -11.39 -10.66 -19.13
CA GLU A 158 -11.17 -10.02 -20.42
C GLU A 158 -11.77 -8.64 -20.40
N HIS A 159 -11.02 -7.64 -20.82
CA HIS A 159 -11.52 -6.31 -21.10
C HIS A 159 -10.87 -5.78 -22.38
N LEU A 160 -11.69 -5.16 -23.22
CA LEU A 160 -11.26 -4.47 -24.43
C LEU A 160 -11.32 -2.97 -24.20
N ASP A 161 -10.23 -2.30 -24.53
CA ASP A 161 -10.20 -0.84 -24.55
C ASP A 161 -11.06 -0.28 -25.71
N ARG A 162 -11.26 1.01 -25.76
CA ARG A 162 -12.10 1.71 -26.76
C ARG A 162 -11.64 1.50 -28.21
N ASP A 163 -10.36 1.23 -28.42
CA ASP A 163 -9.78 0.92 -29.74
C ASP A 163 -9.93 -0.56 -30.14
N GLY A 164 -10.48 -1.41 -29.24
CA GLY A 164 -10.68 -2.84 -29.44
C GLY A 164 -9.46 -3.69 -29.12
N SER A 165 -8.40 -3.13 -28.57
CA SER A 165 -7.26 -3.88 -28.03
C SER A 165 -7.58 -4.45 -26.65
N PHE A 166 -6.95 -5.59 -26.32
CA PHE A 166 -7.06 -6.16 -24.97
C PHE A 166 -6.17 -5.37 -24.01
N ASP A 167 -6.76 -4.73 -23.01
CA ASP A 167 -6.04 -4.15 -21.89
C ASP A 167 -6.06 -5.04 -20.63
N ILE A 168 -6.96 -6.04 -20.57
CA ILE A 168 -6.97 -7.10 -19.56
C ILE A 168 -7.20 -8.44 -20.28
N GLY A 169 -6.30 -9.41 -20.04
CA GLY A 169 -6.43 -10.76 -20.55
C GLY A 169 -5.81 -11.75 -19.56
N LEU A 170 -6.60 -12.31 -18.63
CA LEU A 170 -6.13 -13.26 -17.63
C LEU A 170 -6.92 -14.57 -17.68
N ASN A 171 -6.21 -15.70 -17.78
CA ASN A 171 -6.83 -17.00 -17.71
C ASN A 171 -7.23 -17.36 -16.26
N GLN A 172 -8.22 -18.23 -16.10
CA GLN A 172 -8.54 -18.82 -14.81
C GLN A 172 -7.42 -19.76 -14.33
N GLY A 173 -7.13 -19.78 -13.03
CA GLY A 173 -6.17 -20.68 -12.41
C GLY A 173 -5.02 -19.99 -11.71
N TYR A 174 -4.06 -20.78 -11.20
CA TYR A 174 -2.85 -20.24 -10.59
C TYR A 174 -1.93 -19.64 -11.64
N GLN A 175 -1.58 -18.38 -11.45
CA GLN A 175 -0.71 -17.64 -12.35
C GLN A 175 0.32 -16.83 -11.56
N SER A 176 1.44 -16.53 -12.21
CA SER A 176 2.48 -15.65 -11.69
C SER A 176 2.33 -14.31 -12.39
N LEU A 177 1.75 -13.32 -11.70
CA LEU A 177 1.42 -12.02 -12.26
C LEU A 177 2.56 -11.04 -12.08
N GLY A 178 3.03 -10.45 -13.18
CA GLY A 178 3.91 -9.30 -13.20
C GLY A 178 3.12 -7.99 -13.02
N GLY A 179 3.77 -6.85 -13.30
CA GLY A 179 3.14 -5.54 -13.08
C GLY A 179 1.89 -5.30 -13.93
N GLU A 180 1.89 -5.68 -15.21
CA GLU A 180 0.75 -5.52 -16.12
C GLU A 180 -0.41 -6.44 -15.75
N GLU A 181 -0.14 -7.72 -15.59
CA GLU A 181 -1.15 -8.70 -15.25
C GLU A 181 -1.77 -8.41 -13.88
N ALA A 182 -0.94 -7.97 -12.91
CA ALA A 182 -1.41 -7.56 -11.59
C ALA A 182 -2.30 -6.32 -11.67
N LEU A 183 -1.96 -5.34 -12.49
CA LEU A 183 -2.79 -4.17 -12.72
C LEU A 183 -4.13 -4.58 -13.35
N GLY A 184 -4.11 -5.43 -14.37
CA GLY A 184 -5.33 -5.99 -14.96
C GLY A 184 -6.21 -6.68 -13.92
N TYR A 185 -5.62 -7.50 -13.05
CA TYR A 185 -6.33 -8.23 -12.00
C TYR A 185 -7.05 -7.31 -10.99
N VAL A 186 -6.39 -6.26 -10.52
CA VAL A 186 -6.96 -5.34 -9.51
C VAL A 186 -7.93 -4.33 -10.10
N ARG A 187 -7.89 -4.11 -11.43
CA ARG A 187 -8.81 -3.21 -12.16
C ARG A 187 -10.06 -3.91 -12.65
N TYR A 188 -10.01 -5.21 -12.87
CA TYR A 188 -11.10 -5.93 -13.53
C TYR A 188 -12.43 -5.77 -12.80
N VAL A 189 -13.47 -5.40 -13.54
CA VAL A 189 -14.86 -5.30 -13.08
C VAL A 189 -15.74 -6.13 -14.02
N ASP A 190 -16.49 -7.06 -13.49
CA ASP A 190 -17.47 -7.81 -14.25
C ASP A 190 -18.92 -7.42 -13.94
N LYS A 191 -19.86 -8.00 -14.68
CA LYS A 191 -21.28 -7.71 -14.51
C LYS A 191 -21.90 -8.39 -13.29
N GLU A 192 -21.30 -9.47 -12.80
CA GLU A 192 -21.82 -10.28 -11.69
C GLU A 192 -21.45 -9.67 -10.36
N ASP A 193 -20.14 -9.51 -10.13
CA ASP A 193 -19.57 -9.07 -8.85
C ASP A 193 -19.43 -7.55 -8.76
N GLY A 194 -19.35 -6.88 -9.93
CA GLY A 194 -19.26 -5.43 -10.02
C GLY A 194 -18.10 -4.83 -9.21
N GLU A 195 -18.38 -3.69 -8.59
CA GLU A 195 -17.40 -2.94 -7.79
C GLU A 195 -16.91 -3.72 -6.56
N ILE A 196 -17.80 -4.49 -5.93
CA ILE A 196 -17.44 -5.28 -4.75
C ILE A 196 -16.47 -6.39 -5.12
N GLY A 197 -16.69 -7.07 -6.26
CA GLY A 197 -15.74 -8.08 -6.76
C GLY A 197 -14.37 -7.48 -7.04
N ARG A 198 -14.30 -6.26 -7.58
CA ARG A 198 -13.04 -5.53 -7.78
C ARG A 198 -12.33 -5.27 -6.45
N ILE A 199 -13.02 -4.74 -5.45
CA ILE A 199 -12.46 -4.50 -4.11
C ILE A 199 -11.95 -5.80 -3.48
N GLN A 200 -12.69 -6.90 -3.58
CA GLN A 200 -12.25 -8.20 -3.07
C GLN A 200 -10.98 -8.70 -3.77
N ARG A 201 -10.80 -8.44 -5.08
CA ARG A 201 -9.56 -8.72 -5.80
C ARG A 201 -8.40 -7.86 -5.30
N GLN A 202 -8.62 -6.57 -5.07
CA GLN A 202 -7.63 -5.66 -4.49
C GLN A 202 -7.19 -6.13 -3.10
N GLU A 203 -8.12 -6.54 -2.23
CA GLU A 203 -7.80 -7.09 -0.91
C GLU A 203 -7.01 -8.40 -1.01
N ARG A 204 -7.42 -9.32 -1.89
CA ARG A 204 -6.70 -10.57 -2.12
C ARG A 204 -5.28 -10.34 -2.62
N PHE A 205 -5.13 -9.42 -3.58
CA PHE A 205 -3.82 -9.01 -4.08
C PHE A 205 -2.95 -8.45 -2.97
N LEU A 206 -3.48 -7.56 -2.14
CA LEU A 206 -2.74 -6.93 -1.03
C LEU A 206 -2.30 -7.97 0.01
N LYS A 207 -3.16 -8.94 0.36
CA LYS A 207 -2.80 -10.06 1.25
C LYS A 207 -1.62 -10.86 0.71
N ILE A 208 -1.64 -11.17 -0.59
CA ILE A 208 -0.57 -11.92 -1.26
C ILE A 208 0.71 -11.08 -1.34
N LEU A 209 0.62 -9.80 -1.67
CA LEU A 209 1.76 -8.89 -1.68
C LEU A 209 2.43 -8.78 -0.31
N LEU A 210 1.65 -8.61 0.76
CA LEU A 210 2.18 -8.57 2.13
C LEU A 210 2.89 -9.88 2.48
N SER A 211 2.26 -11.03 2.21
CA SER A 211 2.87 -12.34 2.44
C SER A 211 4.15 -12.54 1.62
N HIS A 212 4.16 -12.10 0.36
CA HIS A 212 5.35 -12.15 -0.50
C HIS A 212 6.50 -11.29 0.07
N LEU A 213 6.19 -10.08 0.53
CA LEU A 213 7.17 -9.20 1.15
C LEU A 213 7.68 -9.76 2.49
N GLN A 214 6.84 -10.41 3.30
CA GLN A 214 7.25 -11.08 4.55
C GLN A 214 8.24 -12.22 4.29
N SER A 215 8.12 -12.92 3.17
CA SER A 215 9.03 -14.03 2.81
C SER A 215 10.41 -13.57 2.33
N ARG A 216 10.63 -12.26 2.12
CA ARG A 216 11.87 -11.69 1.57
C ARG A 216 12.72 -11.03 2.64
N MET A 217 14.00 -10.81 2.31
CA MET A 217 14.91 -10.08 3.20
C MET A 217 14.42 -8.65 3.45
N ALA A 218 14.24 -8.28 4.71
CA ALA A 218 13.72 -6.98 5.14
C ALA A 218 14.49 -5.79 4.54
N LEU A 219 15.82 -5.87 4.46
CA LEU A 219 16.64 -4.81 3.85
C LEU A 219 16.33 -4.64 2.35
N ARG A 220 16.11 -5.73 1.61
CA ARG A 220 15.74 -5.66 0.19
C ARG A 220 14.38 -4.99 0.01
N ASN A 221 13.40 -5.35 0.82
CA ASN A 221 12.08 -4.73 0.80
C ASN A 221 12.17 -3.23 1.11
N TRP A 222 12.92 -2.87 2.15
CA TRP A 222 13.12 -1.49 2.54
C TRP A 222 13.74 -0.65 1.41
N LEU A 223 14.78 -1.15 0.76
CA LEU A 223 15.38 -0.49 -0.40
C LEU A 223 14.41 -0.38 -1.58
N THR A 224 13.69 -1.47 -1.90
CA THR A 224 12.72 -1.51 -3.00
C THR A 224 11.63 -0.45 -2.81
N VAL A 225 11.01 -0.39 -1.62
CA VAL A 225 9.98 0.59 -1.30
C VAL A 225 10.55 2.00 -1.32
N ARG A 226 11.70 2.24 -0.68
CA ARG A 226 12.33 3.56 -0.64
C ARG A 226 12.63 4.13 -2.03
N TYR A 227 13.10 3.29 -2.96
CA TYR A 227 13.38 3.72 -4.33
C TYR A 227 12.11 3.85 -5.18
N GLY A 228 11.17 2.92 -5.05
CA GLY A 228 9.90 2.95 -5.78
C GLY A 228 9.02 4.13 -5.38
N PHE A 229 9.05 4.51 -4.11
CA PHE A 229 8.20 5.57 -3.56
C PHE A 229 8.66 7.00 -3.92
N ARG A 230 9.82 7.18 -4.56
CA ARG A 230 10.34 8.51 -4.93
C ARG A 230 9.52 9.24 -5.99
N ALA A 231 8.85 8.51 -6.85
CA ALA A 231 8.01 9.05 -7.92
C ALA A 231 6.54 9.21 -7.50
N VAL A 232 6.14 8.61 -6.38
CA VAL A 232 4.76 8.62 -5.88
C VAL A 232 4.40 10.00 -5.34
N GLU A 233 3.30 10.56 -5.81
CA GLU A 233 2.72 11.78 -5.23
C GLU A 233 2.25 11.51 -3.81
N SER A 234 2.86 12.17 -2.82
CA SER A 234 2.59 11.86 -1.41
C SER A 234 3.15 12.91 -0.46
N ASP A 235 2.55 13.05 0.71
CA ASP A 235 3.13 13.71 1.87
C ASP A 235 3.95 12.76 2.77
N ILE A 236 4.06 11.47 2.37
CA ILE A 236 4.93 10.46 2.99
C ILE A 236 6.32 10.55 2.34
N THR A 237 7.37 10.69 3.13
CA THR A 237 8.73 10.61 2.57
C THR A 237 9.09 9.18 2.18
N PRO A 238 9.99 8.97 1.20
CA PRO A 238 10.43 7.62 0.83
C PRO A 238 11.00 6.78 1.98
N SER A 239 11.59 7.43 2.98
CA SER A 239 12.11 6.74 4.18
C SER A 239 10.99 6.33 5.14
N GLU A 240 9.96 7.16 5.30
CA GLU A 240 8.76 6.83 6.08
C GLU A 240 7.99 5.68 5.42
N ALA A 241 7.80 5.71 4.10
CA ALA A 241 7.15 4.63 3.35
C ALA A 241 7.90 3.29 3.51
N ALA A 242 9.23 3.32 3.39
CA ALA A 242 10.04 2.12 3.61
C ALA A 242 9.97 1.61 5.06
N SER A 243 9.92 2.51 6.04
CA SER A 243 9.76 2.15 7.46
C SER A 243 8.37 1.59 7.75
N LEU A 244 7.32 2.16 7.16
CA LEU A 244 5.96 1.63 7.23
C LEU A 244 5.90 0.21 6.66
N ALA A 245 6.41 -0.01 5.45
CA ALA A 245 6.45 -1.33 4.82
C ALA A 245 7.23 -2.36 5.68
N TYR A 246 8.34 -1.94 6.29
CA TYR A 246 9.10 -2.79 7.22
C TYR A 246 8.25 -3.20 8.43
N ARG A 247 7.53 -2.26 9.06
CA ARG A 247 6.66 -2.56 10.21
C ARG A 247 5.52 -3.49 9.80
N LEU A 248 4.81 -3.19 8.71
CA LEU A 248 3.68 -3.99 8.23
C LEU A 248 4.08 -5.45 7.91
N THR A 249 5.27 -5.66 7.35
CA THR A 249 5.77 -7.01 7.09
C THR A 249 6.24 -7.75 8.36
N GLY A 250 6.43 -7.04 9.46
CA GLY A 250 6.79 -7.61 10.76
C GLY A 250 5.60 -7.90 11.68
N TYR A 251 4.37 -7.49 11.30
CA TYR A 251 3.19 -7.74 12.13
C TYR A 251 2.67 -9.16 11.94
N PRO A 252 2.10 -9.77 13.00
CA PRO A 252 1.53 -11.10 12.91
C PRO A 252 0.29 -11.10 12.01
N PRO A 253 0.01 -12.21 11.28
CA PRO A 253 -1.16 -12.28 10.39
C PRO A 253 -2.50 -11.99 11.10
N GLU A 254 -2.61 -12.35 12.37
CA GLU A 254 -3.79 -12.12 13.21
C GLU A 254 -4.04 -10.63 13.47
N GLY A 255 -2.98 -9.82 13.43
CA GLY A 255 -3.04 -8.36 13.56
C GLY A 255 -3.45 -7.66 12.26
N CYS A 256 -3.61 -8.40 11.15
CA CYS A 256 -3.96 -7.84 9.84
C CYS A 256 -5.45 -8.04 9.55
N LYS A 257 -6.22 -6.97 9.57
CA LYS A 257 -7.67 -6.98 9.29
C LYS A 257 -7.94 -6.32 7.94
N PHE A 258 -8.92 -6.86 7.19
CA PHE A 258 -9.36 -6.31 5.90
C PHE A 258 -10.86 -6.13 5.94
N ILE A 259 -11.33 -4.94 5.66
CA ILE A 259 -12.73 -4.54 5.80
C ILE A 259 -13.13 -3.70 4.59
N ILE A 260 -14.26 -4.03 3.97
CA ILE A 260 -14.93 -3.12 3.04
C ILE A 260 -15.74 -2.14 3.88
N PHE A 261 -15.59 -0.84 3.62
CA PHE A 261 -16.30 0.19 4.38
C PHE A 261 -17.81 -0.04 4.33
N PRO A 262 -18.51 -0.12 5.48
CA PRO A 262 -19.88 -0.61 5.56
C PRO A 262 -20.88 0.25 4.81
N GLY A 263 -21.73 -0.38 4.03
CA GLY A 263 -22.76 0.26 3.25
C GLY A 263 -23.42 -0.72 2.28
N GLU A 264 -24.15 -0.18 1.34
CA GLU A 264 -24.80 -0.97 0.30
C GLU A 264 -24.82 -0.21 -1.04
N MET A 265 -24.80 -0.97 -2.14
CA MET A 265 -24.90 -0.39 -3.48
C MET A 265 -26.36 -0.07 -3.81
N GLN A 266 -26.68 1.19 -3.99
CA GLN A 266 -27.98 1.67 -4.42
C GLN A 266 -27.89 2.34 -5.80
N THR A 267 -29.00 2.36 -6.53
CA THR A 267 -29.11 3.14 -7.77
C THR A 267 -29.87 4.43 -7.48
N ILE A 268 -29.17 5.56 -7.50
CA ILE A 268 -29.75 6.88 -7.30
C ILE A 268 -29.83 7.56 -8.65
N GLY A 269 -31.06 7.67 -9.19
CA GLY A 269 -31.27 8.10 -10.56
C GLY A 269 -30.71 7.06 -11.56
N LYS A 270 -29.63 7.40 -12.26
CA LYS A 270 -28.92 6.50 -13.19
C LYS A 270 -27.53 6.09 -12.69
N VAL A 271 -27.15 6.51 -11.48
CA VAL A 271 -25.81 6.33 -10.94
C VAL A 271 -25.82 5.24 -9.86
N ARG A 272 -24.93 4.26 -9.99
CA ARG A 272 -24.68 3.26 -8.93
C ARG A 272 -23.85 3.93 -7.84
N THR A 273 -24.38 3.99 -6.64
CA THR A 273 -23.85 4.76 -5.53
C THR A 273 -23.73 3.87 -4.30
N TRP A 274 -22.59 3.91 -3.65
CA TRP A 274 -22.39 3.27 -2.35
C TRP A 274 -22.94 4.18 -1.25
N VAL A 275 -23.96 3.72 -0.57
CA VAL A 275 -24.60 4.44 0.55
C VAL A 275 -24.10 3.83 1.85
N VAL A 276 -23.39 4.64 2.64
CA VAL A 276 -22.76 4.22 3.89
C VAL A 276 -23.82 3.90 4.94
N ASN A 277 -23.61 2.80 5.68
CA ASN A 277 -24.34 2.52 6.91
C ASN A 277 -23.62 3.22 8.09
N PRO A 278 -24.14 4.31 8.65
CA PRO A 278 -23.43 5.11 9.63
C PRO A 278 -23.17 4.37 10.95
N VAL A 279 -24.07 3.47 11.34
CA VAL A 279 -23.94 2.70 12.59
C VAL A 279 -22.80 1.69 12.48
N GLU A 280 -22.76 0.90 11.42
CA GLU A 280 -21.70 -0.06 11.18
C GLU A 280 -20.36 0.61 10.88
N ALA A 281 -20.38 1.76 10.20
CA ALA A 281 -19.18 2.55 9.94
C ALA A 281 -18.51 3.03 11.24
N GLN A 282 -19.29 3.57 12.18
CA GLN A 282 -18.77 3.95 13.50
C GLN A 282 -18.19 2.75 14.27
N LYS A 283 -18.84 1.59 14.18
CA LYS A 283 -18.37 0.36 14.82
C LYS A 283 -17.03 -0.10 14.24
N VAL A 284 -16.87 -0.06 12.91
CA VAL A 284 -15.59 -0.38 12.27
C VAL A 284 -14.49 0.58 12.74
N LEU A 285 -14.76 1.88 12.80
CA LEU A 285 -13.78 2.86 13.25
C LEU A 285 -13.44 2.70 14.74
N SER A 286 -14.42 2.40 15.61
CA SER A 286 -14.12 2.12 17.02
C SER A 286 -13.19 0.93 17.20
N LEU A 287 -13.35 -0.12 16.37
CA LEU A 287 -12.44 -1.29 16.38
C LEU A 287 -11.00 -0.96 15.96
N THR A 288 -10.77 0.15 15.25
CA THR A 288 -9.40 0.60 14.94
C THR A 288 -8.79 1.42 16.07
N MET A 289 -9.62 2.00 16.94
CA MET A 289 -9.18 2.85 18.07
C MET A 289 -8.97 2.07 19.38
N GLU A 290 -9.62 0.90 19.52
CA GLU A 290 -9.43 -0.01 20.66
C GLU A 290 -8.10 -0.77 20.59
#